data_4835bea65c3e02623cb1b294c8501a5f
#
_entry.id   4835bea65c3e02623cb1b294c8501a5f
#
_cell.length_a   1.000
_cell.length_b   1.000
_cell.length_c   1.000
_cell.angle_alpha   90.00
_cell.angle_beta   90.00
_cell.angle_gamma   90.00
#
_symmetry.space_group_name_H-M   'P 1'
#
loop_
_entity.id
_entity.type
_entity.pdbx_description
1 polymer ?
#
loop_
_entity_poly.entity_id
_entity_poly.type
_entity_poly.pdbx_seq_one_letter_code
_entity_poly.pdbx_strand_id
1 'polypeptide(L)'
;MKSINQCLVLLAALVVSSCQQCSAQNKKPINSKTSMKEIATNHPFEVQKTDAEWKQTLTPEQYAILRQKGTERPFTSKFEDHYDGGTYTCGACGNPLFSSDGKFDSGCGWPSFFEALDSTKIVTQTDNSHGMSRIEIMCAKCGGHLGHVFNDGPKDKTGLRYCVNGASLDFKKK
;
A
#
# COMPACT_ATOMS: atom_id res chain seq x y z
N MET A 1 9.03 -74.46 50.54
CA MET A 1 10.32 -75.26 50.53
C MET A 1 10.96 -75.02 49.19
N LYS A 2 12.21 -74.55 49.29
CA LYS A 2 13.31 -74.65 48.33
C LYS A 2 13.07 -73.88 47.00
N SER A 3 13.75 -72.83 46.68
CA SER A 3 15.19 -72.56 46.68
C SER A 3 15.78 -72.55 45.26
N ILE A 4 16.49 -71.44 44.94
CA ILE A 4 17.77 -71.38 44.19
C ILE A 4 17.61 -71.42 42.65
N ASN A 5 18.22 -70.63 41.90
CA ASN A 5 19.39 -69.83 41.77
C ASN A 5 19.57 -69.43 40.29
N GLN A 6 20.03 -68.23 40.12
CA GLN A 6 21.10 -67.82 39.20
C GLN A 6 21.12 -68.35 37.73
N CYS A 7 21.14 -67.49 36.77
CA CYS A 7 22.42 -67.12 36.16
C CYS A 7 22.25 -66.00 35.10
N LEU A 8 23.14 -65.15 35.23
CA LEU A 8 23.57 -64.04 34.35
C LEU A 8 23.88 -64.53 32.94
N VAL A 9 23.39 -63.86 31.89
CA VAL A 9 24.19 -63.63 30.69
C VAL A 9 23.72 -62.31 30.03
N LEU A 10 24.61 -61.38 29.96
CA LEU A 10 24.60 -60.17 29.18
C LEU A 10 24.62 -60.47 27.68
N LEU A 11 23.71 -59.92 26.89
CA LEU A 11 23.95 -59.73 25.48
C LEU A 11 23.36 -58.38 25.10
N ALA A 12 24.29 -57.48 24.82
CA ALA A 12 24.02 -56.16 24.25
C ALA A 12 23.51 -56.33 22.81
N ALA A 13 22.28 -55.91 22.53
CA ALA A 13 21.83 -55.71 21.18
C ALA A 13 21.63 -54.24 20.95
N LEU A 14 22.52 -53.66 20.15
CA LEU A 14 22.48 -52.33 19.58
C LEU A 14 21.21 -52.22 18.69
N VAL A 15 20.18 -51.53 19.19
CA VAL A 15 19.08 -51.10 18.36
C VAL A 15 19.47 -49.74 17.79
N VAL A 16 19.90 -49.77 16.55
CA VAL A 16 20.08 -48.54 15.73
C VAL A 16 18.70 -47.94 15.49
N SER A 17 18.36 -46.94 16.29
CA SER A 17 17.15 -46.14 16.09
C SER A 17 17.39 -45.23 14.91
N SER A 18 16.82 -45.60 13.76
CA SER A 18 16.72 -44.80 12.54
C SER A 18 15.85 -43.57 12.84
N CYS A 19 16.47 -42.48 13.18
CA CYS A 19 15.81 -41.19 13.25
C CYS A 19 15.43 -40.75 11.86
N GLN A 20 14.16 -40.94 11.51
CA GLN A 20 13.52 -40.35 10.34
C GLN A 20 13.46 -38.83 10.57
N GLN A 21 14.37 -38.11 9.89
CA GLN A 21 14.32 -36.66 9.81
C GLN A 21 13.05 -36.24 9.07
N CYS A 22 12.02 -35.87 9.82
CA CYS A 22 10.95 -35.05 9.29
C CYS A 22 11.54 -33.70 8.89
N SER A 23 11.72 -33.53 7.58
CA SER A 23 12.05 -32.24 6.98
C SER A 23 10.87 -31.29 7.23
N ALA A 24 10.91 -30.54 8.31
CA ALA A 24 10.06 -29.38 8.49
C ALA A 24 10.43 -28.37 7.40
N GLN A 25 9.60 -28.30 6.36
CA GLN A 25 9.66 -27.22 5.39
C GLN A 25 9.36 -25.91 6.10
N ASN A 26 10.43 -25.20 6.36
CA ASN A 26 10.43 -23.86 6.92
C ASN A 26 9.79 -22.92 5.90
N LYS A 27 8.45 -22.79 5.94
CA LYS A 27 7.74 -21.74 5.23
C LYS A 27 8.21 -20.41 5.80
N LYS A 28 9.13 -19.75 5.09
CA LYS A 28 9.48 -18.35 5.36
C LYS A 28 8.19 -17.55 5.46
N PRO A 29 7.98 -16.76 6.52
CA PRO A 29 6.88 -15.82 6.56
C PRO A 29 7.07 -14.87 5.40
N ILE A 30 6.06 -14.77 4.53
CA ILE A 30 5.99 -13.76 3.50
C ILE A 30 5.82 -12.44 4.22
N ASN A 31 6.94 -11.76 4.43
CA ASN A 31 6.98 -10.43 5.01
C ASN A 31 6.57 -9.44 3.91
N SER A 32 5.28 -9.35 3.65
CA SER A 32 4.69 -8.36 2.75
C SER A 32 4.64 -6.98 3.42
N LYS A 33 5.77 -6.51 3.93
CA LYS A 33 5.97 -5.09 4.13
C LYS A 33 6.26 -4.51 2.76
N THR A 34 5.20 -4.14 2.02
CA THR A 34 5.31 -3.23 0.88
C THR A 34 5.99 -1.98 1.41
N SER A 35 7.28 -1.85 1.14
CA SER A 35 8.08 -0.69 1.55
C SER A 35 7.58 0.49 0.74
N MET A 36 6.73 1.32 1.36
CA MET A 36 6.41 2.63 0.80
C MET A 36 7.70 3.44 0.77
N LYS A 37 8.07 3.92 -0.42
CA LYS A 37 9.29 4.70 -0.62
C LYS A 37 9.08 6.10 -0.04
N GLU A 38 9.63 6.36 1.14
CA GLU A 38 9.70 7.72 1.69
C GLU A 38 10.66 8.57 0.83
N ILE A 39 10.22 9.78 0.45
CA ILE A 39 11.09 10.68 -0.30
C ILE A 39 12.13 11.24 0.64
N ALA A 40 13.41 10.91 0.42
CA ALA A 40 14.48 11.79 0.81
C ALA A 40 14.30 13.13 0.06
N THR A 41 14.48 14.25 0.71
CA THR A 41 14.16 15.63 0.30
C THR A 41 14.73 16.13 -1.05
N ASN A 42 15.32 15.24 -1.88
CA ASN A 42 16.00 15.53 -3.13
C ASN A 42 15.61 14.60 -4.30
N HIS A 43 14.39 14.06 -4.37
CA HIS A 43 13.98 13.29 -5.54
C HIS A 43 13.47 14.25 -6.63
N PRO A 44 14.20 14.45 -7.75
CA PRO A 44 13.68 15.23 -8.85
C PRO A 44 12.53 14.46 -9.51
N PHE A 45 11.32 15.05 -9.53
CA PHE A 45 10.20 14.49 -10.26
C PHE A 45 10.48 14.57 -11.78
N GLU A 46 10.08 13.54 -12.52
CA GLU A 46 10.28 13.47 -13.98
C GLU A 46 9.55 14.61 -14.71
N VAL A 47 8.31 14.90 -14.27
CA VAL A 47 7.52 15.99 -14.84
C VAL A 47 7.62 17.21 -13.94
N GLN A 48 8.34 18.21 -14.44
CA GLN A 48 8.52 19.50 -13.79
C GLN A 48 7.94 20.58 -14.68
N LYS A 49 7.11 21.44 -14.10
CA LYS A 49 6.55 22.64 -14.75
C LYS A 49 6.60 23.79 -13.76
N THR A 50 6.68 25.00 -14.28
CA THR A 50 6.50 26.21 -13.49
C THR A 50 5.09 26.30 -12.93
N ASP A 51 4.90 27.12 -11.90
CA ASP A 51 3.60 27.37 -11.33
C ASP A 51 2.61 27.94 -12.36
N ALA A 52 3.06 28.81 -13.23
CA ALA A 52 2.26 29.38 -14.32
C ALA A 52 1.80 28.31 -15.32
N GLU A 53 2.66 27.36 -15.69
CA GLU A 53 2.32 26.27 -16.60
C GLU A 53 1.33 25.29 -15.96
N TRP A 54 1.47 25.01 -14.65
CA TRP A 54 0.48 24.21 -13.94
C TRP A 54 -0.90 24.88 -13.93
N LYS A 55 -0.97 26.18 -13.65
CA LYS A 55 -2.21 26.95 -13.67
C LYS A 55 -2.88 26.97 -15.05
N GLN A 56 -2.09 26.93 -16.13
CA GLN A 56 -2.65 26.87 -17.50
C GLN A 56 -3.17 25.50 -17.87
N THR A 57 -2.60 24.43 -17.31
CA THR A 57 -2.93 23.03 -17.70
C THR A 57 -3.93 22.35 -16.78
N LEU A 58 -4.12 22.84 -15.58
CA LEU A 58 -5.04 22.28 -14.57
C LEU A 58 -6.25 23.18 -14.41
N THR A 59 -7.38 22.56 -14.05
CA THR A 59 -8.53 23.36 -13.57
C THR A 59 -8.16 24.04 -12.24
N PRO A 60 -8.84 25.12 -11.84
CA PRO A 60 -8.60 25.76 -10.54
C PRO A 60 -8.65 24.79 -9.37
N GLU A 61 -9.61 23.85 -9.37
CA GLU A 61 -9.76 22.83 -8.35
C GLU A 61 -8.60 21.85 -8.35
N GLN A 62 -8.25 21.30 -9.51
CA GLN A 62 -7.09 20.41 -9.65
C GLN A 62 -5.79 21.09 -9.21
N TYR A 63 -5.61 22.36 -9.58
CA TYR A 63 -4.43 23.12 -9.17
C TYR A 63 -4.38 23.30 -7.64
N ALA A 64 -5.50 23.69 -7.01
CA ALA A 64 -5.58 23.86 -5.56
C ALA A 64 -5.23 22.56 -4.81
N ILE A 65 -5.69 21.41 -5.30
CA ILE A 65 -5.42 20.11 -4.69
C ILE A 65 -4.02 19.61 -5.02
N LEU A 66 -3.70 19.45 -6.29
CA LEU A 66 -2.45 18.82 -6.75
C LEU A 66 -1.19 19.64 -6.46
N ARG A 67 -1.31 20.99 -6.44
CA ARG A 67 -0.15 21.87 -6.31
C ARG A 67 -0.11 22.69 -5.01
N GLN A 68 -1.27 22.96 -4.41
CA GLN A 68 -1.37 23.71 -3.16
C GLN A 68 -1.74 22.83 -1.95
N LYS A 69 -1.77 21.49 -2.14
CA LYS A 69 -2.10 20.51 -1.09
C LYS A 69 -3.48 20.73 -0.47
N GLY A 70 -4.45 21.18 -1.29
CA GLY A 70 -5.84 21.32 -0.89
C GLY A 70 -6.52 19.97 -0.69
N THR A 71 -7.71 20.02 -0.13
CA THR A 71 -8.59 18.85 0.01
C THR A 71 -9.99 19.22 -0.51
N GLU A 72 -10.57 18.39 -1.37
CA GLU A 72 -11.96 18.55 -1.81
C GLU A 72 -12.93 18.27 -0.65
N ARG A 73 -14.18 18.74 -0.76
CA ARG A 73 -15.20 18.45 0.25
C ARG A 73 -15.56 16.96 0.22
N PRO A 74 -15.81 16.32 1.38
CA PRO A 74 -16.22 14.93 1.40
C PRO A 74 -17.56 14.75 0.66
N PHE A 75 -17.76 13.59 0.06
CA PHE A 75 -18.97 13.20 -0.69
C PHE A 75 -19.28 14.06 -1.93
N THR A 76 -18.28 14.75 -2.49
CA THR A 76 -18.46 15.56 -3.72
C THR A 76 -17.69 15.03 -4.92
N SER A 77 -16.82 14.05 -4.72
CA SER A 77 -16.03 13.48 -5.79
C SER A 77 -16.88 12.66 -6.77
N LYS A 78 -16.69 12.88 -8.07
CA LYS A 78 -17.26 12.03 -9.13
C LYS A 78 -16.75 10.58 -9.08
N PHE A 79 -15.68 10.31 -8.31
CA PHE A 79 -15.08 9.00 -8.22
C PHE A 79 -15.35 8.29 -6.89
N GLU A 80 -16.13 8.87 -5.98
CA GLU A 80 -16.48 8.21 -4.72
C GLU A 80 -17.25 6.91 -5.01
N ASP A 81 -18.37 7.00 -5.67
CA ASP A 81 -19.24 5.87 -6.03
C ASP A 81 -18.98 5.33 -7.45
N HIS A 82 -17.79 5.57 -7.99
CA HIS A 82 -17.43 5.11 -9.32
C HIS A 82 -16.69 3.78 -9.26
N TYR A 83 -17.31 2.69 -9.76
CA TYR A 83 -16.79 1.32 -9.74
C TYR A 83 -16.62 0.70 -11.14
N ASP A 84 -16.59 1.49 -12.21
CA ASP A 84 -16.25 0.99 -13.54
C ASP A 84 -14.84 0.36 -13.56
N GLY A 85 -14.69 -0.71 -14.36
CA GLY A 85 -13.39 -1.36 -14.55
C GLY A 85 -12.41 -0.48 -15.30
N GLY A 86 -11.24 -0.21 -14.70
CA GLY A 86 -10.24 0.65 -15.32
C GLY A 86 -9.11 1.06 -14.39
N THR A 87 -8.43 2.13 -14.80
CA THR A 87 -7.26 2.66 -14.10
C THR A 87 -7.46 4.13 -13.75
N TYR A 88 -7.25 4.48 -12.48
CA TYR A 88 -7.20 5.86 -12.02
C TYR A 88 -5.78 6.40 -12.23
N THR A 89 -5.68 7.53 -12.90
CA THR A 89 -4.42 8.19 -13.28
C THR A 89 -4.31 9.54 -12.62
N CYS A 90 -3.09 10.05 -12.48
CA CYS A 90 -2.86 11.41 -11.98
C CYS A 90 -3.45 12.45 -12.95
N GLY A 91 -4.33 13.32 -12.46
CA GLY A 91 -4.94 14.39 -13.24
C GLY A 91 -3.96 15.44 -13.76
N ALA A 92 -2.74 15.51 -13.18
CA ALA A 92 -1.72 16.45 -13.63
C ALA A 92 -0.82 15.90 -14.74
N CYS A 93 -0.50 14.60 -14.73
CA CYS A 93 0.52 14.03 -15.63
C CYS A 93 0.16 12.69 -16.26
N GLY A 94 -1.04 12.14 -15.98
CA GLY A 94 -1.51 10.89 -16.55
C GLY A 94 -0.79 9.63 -16.03
N ASN A 95 0.06 9.73 -15.01
CA ASN A 95 0.70 8.56 -14.39
C ASN A 95 -0.36 7.61 -13.83
N PRO A 96 -0.36 6.31 -14.19
CA PRO A 96 -1.28 5.34 -13.60
C PRO A 96 -0.97 5.15 -12.11
N LEU A 97 -2.00 5.25 -11.26
CA LEU A 97 -1.87 5.27 -9.80
C LEU A 97 -2.56 4.10 -9.12
N PHE A 98 -3.83 3.85 -9.46
CA PHE A 98 -4.67 2.84 -8.82
C PHE A 98 -5.48 2.05 -9.85
N SER A 99 -5.75 0.77 -9.54
CA SER A 99 -6.73 -0.03 -10.27
C SER A 99 -8.12 0.08 -9.63
N SER A 100 -9.17 -0.01 -10.44
CA SER A 100 -10.54 -0.20 -9.93
C SER A 100 -10.66 -1.44 -9.03
N ASP A 101 -9.84 -2.47 -9.25
CA ASP A 101 -9.85 -3.70 -8.47
C ASP A 101 -9.39 -3.46 -7.01
N GLY A 102 -8.61 -2.40 -6.77
CA GLY A 102 -8.15 -2.00 -5.44
C GLY A 102 -9.09 -1.03 -4.73
N LYS A 103 -10.15 -0.56 -5.40
CA LYS A 103 -11.09 0.42 -4.84
C LYS A 103 -12.08 -0.24 -3.88
N PHE A 104 -12.42 0.45 -2.79
CA PHE A 104 -13.44 0.02 -1.84
C PHE A 104 -14.16 1.22 -1.23
N ASP A 105 -15.37 0.98 -0.74
CA ASP A 105 -16.12 1.96 0.04
C ASP A 105 -15.60 1.98 1.48
N SER A 106 -15.00 3.08 1.88
CA SER A 106 -14.53 3.30 3.25
C SER A 106 -15.49 4.15 4.10
N GLY A 107 -16.55 4.70 3.50
CA GLY A 107 -17.48 5.62 4.15
C GLY A 107 -16.88 6.98 4.53
N CYS A 108 -15.64 7.29 4.10
CA CYS A 108 -14.98 8.54 4.51
C CYS A 108 -15.34 9.75 3.63
N GLY A 109 -16.02 9.53 2.50
CA GLY A 109 -16.44 10.57 1.56
C GLY A 109 -15.41 10.94 0.51
N TRP A 110 -14.37 10.14 0.35
CA TRP A 110 -13.35 10.25 -0.71
C TRP A 110 -13.07 8.89 -1.33
N PRO A 111 -12.69 8.83 -2.62
CA PRO A 111 -12.21 7.61 -3.27
C PRO A 111 -11.14 6.92 -2.43
N SER A 112 -11.36 5.65 -2.11
CA SER A 112 -10.47 4.87 -1.25
C SER A 112 -9.98 3.60 -1.94
N PHE A 113 -8.68 3.31 -1.78
CA PHE A 113 -8.03 2.15 -2.37
C PHE A 113 -7.22 1.42 -1.31
N PHE A 114 -7.19 0.08 -1.34
CA PHE A 114 -6.38 -0.67 -0.39
C PHE A 114 -4.93 -0.88 -0.86
N GLU A 115 -4.63 -0.60 -2.13
CA GLU A 115 -3.26 -0.65 -2.68
C GLU A 115 -3.08 0.32 -3.85
N ALA A 116 -1.85 0.74 -4.09
CA ALA A 116 -1.46 1.39 -5.33
C ALA A 116 -1.29 0.36 -6.44
N LEU A 117 -1.42 0.77 -7.71
CA LEU A 117 -1.19 -0.10 -8.86
C LEU A 117 0.21 -0.71 -8.86
N ASP A 118 1.18 0.06 -8.38
CA ASP A 118 2.58 -0.32 -8.19
C ASP A 118 3.20 0.60 -7.14
N SER A 119 4.05 0.08 -6.27
CA SER A 119 4.72 0.84 -5.20
C SER A 119 5.61 1.98 -5.71
N THR A 120 6.02 1.94 -7.00
CA THR A 120 6.83 3.00 -7.63
C THR A 120 6.01 4.17 -8.15
N LYS A 121 4.68 4.06 -8.20
CA LYS A 121 3.78 5.09 -8.75
C LYS A 121 3.43 6.19 -7.76
N ILE A 122 3.60 5.90 -6.47
CA ILE A 122 3.29 6.80 -5.36
C ILE A 122 4.53 6.97 -4.49
N VAL A 123 4.75 8.17 -4.02
CA VAL A 123 5.74 8.49 -3.01
C VAL A 123 5.05 9.08 -1.79
N THR A 124 5.65 8.91 -0.62
CA THR A 124 5.06 9.31 0.64
C THR A 124 5.94 10.33 1.36
N GLN A 125 5.32 11.20 2.15
CA GLN A 125 5.99 12.16 3.00
C GLN A 125 5.20 12.34 4.30
N THR A 126 5.90 12.55 5.42
CA THR A 126 5.25 12.93 6.67
C THR A 126 4.63 14.32 6.55
N ASP A 127 3.33 14.42 6.90
CA ASP A 127 2.57 15.67 6.92
C ASP A 127 2.16 15.99 8.37
N ASN A 128 2.75 17.04 8.93
CA ASN A 128 2.44 17.53 10.27
C ASN A 128 1.58 18.82 10.26
N SER A 129 0.93 19.11 9.14
CA SER A 129 0.06 20.29 9.03
C SER A 129 -1.24 20.12 9.85
N HIS A 130 -1.90 21.25 10.11
CA HIS A 130 -3.19 21.31 10.80
C HIS A 130 -3.22 20.62 12.19
N GLY A 131 -2.07 20.51 12.87
CA GLY A 131 -1.98 19.87 14.18
C GLY A 131 -2.14 18.33 14.16
N MET A 132 -2.10 17.73 12.99
CA MET A 132 -2.18 16.27 12.77
C MET A 132 -0.82 15.72 12.35
N SER A 133 -0.60 14.42 12.57
CA SER A 133 0.53 13.68 12.00
C SER A 133 -0.01 12.60 11.07
N ARG A 134 0.20 12.76 9.77
CA ARG A 134 -0.32 11.88 8.71
C ARG A 134 0.78 11.54 7.74
N ILE A 135 0.52 10.56 6.87
CA ILE A 135 1.40 10.23 5.75
C ILE A 135 0.74 10.72 4.45
N GLU A 136 1.26 11.79 3.90
CA GLU A 136 0.86 12.31 2.59
C GLU A 136 1.26 11.33 1.49
N ILE A 137 0.41 11.18 0.48
CA ILE A 137 0.71 10.45 -0.74
C ILE A 137 0.74 11.42 -1.92
N MET A 138 1.74 11.27 -2.78
CA MET A 138 1.98 12.10 -3.95
C MET A 138 2.26 11.23 -5.18
N CYS A 139 1.94 11.76 -6.36
CA CYS A 139 2.34 11.14 -7.63
C CYS A 139 3.86 11.08 -7.76
N ALA A 140 4.43 9.89 -7.93
CA ALA A 140 5.89 9.73 -8.05
C ALA A 140 6.47 10.40 -9.31
N LYS A 141 5.63 10.67 -10.34
CA LYS A 141 6.09 11.26 -11.60
C LYS A 141 6.16 12.78 -11.59
N CYS A 142 5.20 13.45 -10.91
CA CYS A 142 5.11 14.93 -10.95
C CYS A 142 5.06 15.59 -9.56
N GLY A 143 5.06 14.82 -8.47
CA GLY A 143 4.95 15.34 -7.11
C GLY A 143 3.58 15.93 -6.75
N GLY A 144 2.56 15.73 -7.58
CA GLY A 144 1.21 16.22 -7.29
C GLY A 144 0.64 15.56 -6.05
N HIS A 145 0.10 16.38 -5.12
CA HIS A 145 -0.60 15.90 -3.93
C HIS A 145 -1.83 15.08 -4.30
N LEU A 146 -1.99 13.90 -3.74
CA LEU A 146 -3.12 13.02 -4.01
C LEU A 146 -4.07 12.91 -2.80
N GLY A 147 -3.52 12.91 -1.60
CA GLY A 147 -4.25 12.68 -0.35
C GLY A 147 -3.34 12.10 0.71
N HIS A 148 -3.86 11.15 1.50
CA HIS A 148 -3.12 10.53 2.61
C HIS A 148 -3.36 9.02 2.66
N VAL A 149 -2.44 8.29 3.28
CA VAL A 149 -2.59 6.86 3.56
C VAL A 149 -2.72 6.63 5.06
N PHE A 150 -3.61 5.68 5.43
CA PHE A 150 -3.94 5.31 6.80
C PHE A 150 -3.83 3.80 7.00
N ASN A 151 -3.70 3.34 8.25
CA ASN A 151 -3.57 1.92 8.63
C ASN A 151 -4.91 1.30 9.06
N ASP A 152 -6.01 1.82 8.55
CA ASP A 152 -7.38 1.42 8.88
C ASP A 152 -8.14 0.82 7.68
N GLY A 153 -7.41 0.35 6.67
CA GLY A 153 -7.94 -0.33 5.51
C GLY A 153 -8.34 -1.79 5.77
N PRO A 154 -8.87 -2.49 4.74
CA PRO A 154 -9.31 -3.89 4.84
C PRO A 154 -8.18 -4.81 5.30
N LYS A 155 -8.38 -5.50 6.44
CA LYS A 155 -7.35 -6.36 7.07
C LYS A 155 -7.07 -7.65 6.29
N ASP A 156 -8.00 -8.10 5.49
CA ASP A 156 -7.86 -9.25 4.58
C ASP A 156 -7.10 -8.90 3.29
N LYS A 157 -6.78 -7.63 3.10
CA LYS A 157 -5.95 -7.08 2.02
C LYS A 157 -4.62 -6.55 2.58
N THR A 158 -4.30 -5.32 2.31
CA THR A 158 -3.05 -4.69 2.76
C THR A 158 -3.13 -4.10 4.17
N GLY A 159 -4.34 -3.89 4.69
CA GLY A 159 -4.60 -3.13 5.91
C GLY A 159 -4.43 -1.62 5.73
N LEU A 160 -4.11 -1.16 4.51
CA LEU A 160 -3.93 0.24 4.18
C LEU A 160 -5.19 0.82 3.54
N ARG A 161 -5.43 2.11 3.78
CA ARG A 161 -6.43 2.90 3.08
C ARG A 161 -5.77 4.14 2.49
N TYR A 162 -5.63 4.15 1.18
CA TYR A 162 -5.26 5.33 0.42
C TYR A 162 -6.52 6.17 0.21
N CYS A 163 -6.65 7.26 0.95
CA CYS A 163 -7.75 8.23 0.85
C CYS A 163 -7.32 9.32 -0.12
N VAL A 164 -7.97 9.39 -1.29
CA VAL A 164 -7.49 10.17 -2.44
C VAL A 164 -8.51 11.22 -2.81
N ASN A 165 -8.06 12.45 -3.06
CA ASN A 165 -8.92 13.48 -3.63
C ASN A 165 -9.32 13.10 -5.07
N GLY A 166 -10.59 12.97 -5.36
CA GLY A 166 -11.04 12.58 -6.69
C GLY A 166 -10.71 13.63 -7.75
N ALA A 167 -10.66 14.91 -7.40
CA ALA A 167 -10.22 15.96 -8.32
C ALA A 167 -8.73 15.86 -8.69
N SER A 168 -7.92 15.11 -7.91
CA SER A 168 -6.53 14.78 -8.27
C SER A 168 -6.40 13.65 -9.29
N LEU A 169 -7.53 13.00 -9.64
CA LEU A 169 -7.57 11.82 -10.48
C LEU A 169 -8.26 12.07 -11.83
N ASP A 170 -7.81 11.33 -12.84
CA ASP A 170 -8.56 11.00 -14.04
C ASP A 170 -8.79 9.48 -14.10
N PHE A 171 -9.71 9.05 -14.99
CA PHE A 171 -10.05 7.65 -15.15
C PHE A 171 -9.90 7.21 -16.60
N LYS A 172 -9.27 6.05 -16.81
CA LYS A 172 -9.18 5.36 -18.11
C LYS A 172 -9.90 4.04 -17.99
N LYS A 173 -11.02 3.92 -18.71
CA LYS A 173 -11.79 2.67 -18.80
C LYS A 173 -10.95 1.60 -19.51
N LYS A 174 -11.11 0.33 -19.06
CA LYS A 174 -10.52 -0.85 -19.71
C LYS A 174 -11.12 -1.08 -21.07
#